data_6d2dc868669ea999ca5102f8f5bda54b
#
_entry.id   6d2dc868669ea999ca5102f8f5bda54b
#
_cell.length_a   1.000
_cell.length_b   1.000
_cell.length_c   1.000
_cell.angle_alpha   90.00
_cell.angle_beta   90.00
_cell.angle_gamma   90.00
#
_symmetry.space_group_name_H-M   'P 1'
#
loop_
_entity.id
_entity.type
_entity.pdbx_description
1 polymer ?
#
loop_
_entity_poly.entity_id
_entity_poly.type
_entity_poly.pdbx_seq_one_letter_code
_entity_poly.pdbx_strand_id
1 'polypeptide(L)'
;NRSIMIKTRSGYRLTRIQDILFIERSNRKNRIVTESGEEIVLLGCTMNEIEQMLAGSGFYRCYQSFIVNLSKVAFIRADNDTKNYAIQFHGFDGEIMLSRDRYSEIVSLLKEKYAKINI
;
A
#
# COMPACT_ATOMS: atom_id res chain seq x y z
N ASN A 1 -15.31 0.42 -7.26
CA ASN A 1 -15.82 1.71 -6.74
C ASN A 1 -16.33 1.61 -5.31
N ARG A 2 -15.60 0.88 -4.47
CA ARG A 2 -15.95 0.81 -3.06
C ARG A 2 -15.32 1.96 -2.30
N SER A 3 -16.08 2.50 -1.34
CA SER A 3 -15.57 3.43 -0.35
C SER A 3 -15.49 2.74 0.98
N ILE A 4 -14.53 3.17 1.81
CA ILE A 4 -14.43 2.71 3.19
C ILE A 4 -14.65 3.88 4.13
N MET A 5 -15.11 3.57 5.31
CA MET A 5 -15.39 4.54 6.36
C MET A 5 -14.26 4.48 7.36
N ILE A 6 -13.58 5.60 7.55
CA ILE A 6 -12.37 5.66 8.37
C ILE A 6 -12.64 6.52 9.59
N LYS A 7 -12.44 5.96 10.78
CA LYS A 7 -12.53 6.71 12.02
C LYS A 7 -11.26 7.52 12.24
N THR A 8 -11.42 8.83 12.38
CA THR A 8 -10.31 9.75 12.66
C THR A 8 -10.63 10.54 13.93
N ARG A 9 -9.67 11.33 14.39
CA ARG A 9 -9.89 12.18 15.57
C ARG A 9 -11.00 13.20 15.34
N SER A 10 -11.19 13.64 14.10
CA SER A 10 -12.18 14.66 13.76
C SER A 10 -13.54 14.10 13.38
N GLY A 11 -13.66 12.79 13.23
CA GLY A 11 -14.90 12.17 12.78
C GLY A 11 -14.62 11.07 11.77
N TYR A 12 -15.61 10.79 10.91
CA TYR A 12 -15.48 9.74 9.91
C TYR A 12 -15.17 10.33 8.55
N ARG A 13 -14.19 9.71 7.87
CA ARG A 13 -13.88 10.03 6.48
C ARG A 13 -14.37 8.89 5.60
N LEU A 14 -14.98 9.25 4.47
CA LEU A 14 -15.36 8.27 3.45
C LEU A 14 -14.33 8.39 2.32
N THR A 15 -13.59 7.33 2.07
CA THR A 15 -12.50 7.34 1.11
C THR A 15 -12.69 6.19 0.13
N ARG A 16 -12.55 6.49 -1.17
CA ARG A 16 -12.64 5.45 -2.19
C ARG A 16 -11.37 4.60 -2.15
N ILE A 17 -11.56 3.30 -2.14
CA ILE A 17 -10.43 2.36 -2.09
C ILE A 17 -9.47 2.61 -3.25
N GLN A 18 -10.00 2.90 -4.43
CA GLN A 18 -9.18 3.12 -5.62
C GLN A 18 -8.29 4.35 -5.53
N ASP A 19 -8.57 5.27 -4.59
CA ASP A 19 -7.74 6.47 -4.41
C ASP A 19 -6.58 6.23 -3.44
N ILE A 20 -6.53 5.09 -2.79
CA ILE A 20 -5.51 4.78 -1.80
C ILE A 20 -4.26 4.25 -2.50
N LEU A 21 -3.09 4.84 -2.19
CA LEU A 21 -1.81 4.33 -2.65
C LEU A 21 -1.31 3.22 -1.74
N PHE A 22 -1.24 3.53 -0.44
CA PHE A 22 -0.74 2.56 0.54
C PHE A 22 -1.14 2.98 1.94
N ILE A 23 -0.97 2.06 2.87
CA ILE A 23 -1.12 2.32 4.30
C ILE A 23 0.26 2.12 4.93
N GLU A 24 0.64 3.04 5.82
CA GLU A 24 1.91 2.92 6.51
C GLU A 24 1.73 3.05 8.02
N ARG A 25 2.59 2.35 8.75
CA ARG A 25 2.72 2.56 10.18
C ARG A 25 4.04 3.22 10.47
N SER A 26 3.99 4.41 11.08
CA SER A 26 5.19 5.11 11.54
C SER A 26 4.82 5.99 12.71
N ASN A 27 5.76 6.16 13.65
CA ASN A 27 5.54 6.98 14.84
C ASN A 27 4.28 6.58 15.60
N ARG A 28 4.05 5.27 15.72
CA ARG A 28 2.91 4.70 16.45
C ARG A 28 1.55 5.06 15.86
N LYS A 29 1.52 5.47 14.60
CA LYS A 29 0.27 5.84 13.92
C LYS A 29 0.15 5.07 12.62
N ASN A 30 -1.07 4.71 12.29
CA ASN A 30 -1.38 4.10 11.00
C ASN A 30 -1.99 5.17 10.11
N ARG A 31 -1.45 5.34 8.91
CA ARG A 31 -1.88 6.37 7.96
C ARG A 31 -2.26 5.74 6.64
N ILE A 32 -3.36 6.24 6.09
CA ILE A 32 -3.71 5.96 4.71
C ILE A 32 -3.20 7.13 3.87
N VAL A 33 -2.40 6.82 2.85
CA VAL A 33 -1.88 7.82 1.92
C VAL A 33 -2.62 7.67 0.61
N THR A 34 -3.24 8.75 0.14
CA THR A 34 -4.03 8.75 -1.08
C THR A 34 -3.23 9.34 -2.24
N GLU A 35 -3.73 9.13 -3.45
CA GLU A 35 -3.03 9.61 -4.65
C GLU A 35 -3.02 11.13 -4.76
N SER A 36 -3.88 11.84 -4.03
CA SER A 36 -3.82 13.30 -3.94
C SER A 36 -2.72 13.79 -2.99
N GLY A 37 -2.06 12.86 -2.27
CA GLY A 37 -1.08 13.20 -1.26
C GLY A 37 -1.66 13.38 0.13
N GLU A 38 -2.96 13.27 0.28
CA GLU A 38 -3.60 13.38 1.58
C GLU A 38 -3.23 12.19 2.46
N GLU A 39 -2.96 12.45 3.73
CA GLU A 39 -2.68 11.42 4.73
C GLU A 39 -3.80 11.40 5.76
N ILE A 40 -4.39 10.24 5.94
CA ILE A 40 -5.50 10.07 6.88
C ILE A 40 -5.03 9.18 8.02
N VAL A 41 -4.99 9.72 9.23
CA VAL A 41 -4.56 8.96 10.42
C VAL A 41 -5.76 8.20 10.96
N LEU A 42 -5.62 6.86 11.03
CA LEU A 42 -6.66 6.00 11.56
C LEU A 42 -6.57 5.92 13.09
N LEU A 43 -7.72 5.75 13.72
CA LEU A 43 -7.80 5.49 15.15
C LEU A 43 -8.24 4.05 15.38
N GLY A 44 -7.62 3.43 16.39
CA GLY A 44 -8.13 2.17 16.91
C GLY A 44 -8.00 0.95 16.04
N CYS A 45 -7.12 0.96 15.03
CA CYS A 45 -6.90 -0.18 14.16
C CYS A 45 -5.43 -0.58 14.15
N THR A 46 -5.19 -1.89 14.17
CA THR A 46 -3.84 -2.42 13.94
C THR A 46 -3.62 -2.65 12.45
N MET A 47 -2.34 -2.78 12.05
CA MET A 47 -2.02 -3.11 10.66
C MET A 47 -2.61 -4.45 10.25
N ASN A 48 -2.65 -5.42 11.17
CA ASN A 48 -3.26 -6.72 10.88
C ASN A 48 -4.75 -6.60 10.58
N GLU A 49 -5.45 -5.77 11.37
CA GLU A 49 -6.87 -5.53 11.14
C GLU A 49 -7.13 -4.83 9.82
N ILE A 50 -6.28 -3.85 9.50
CA ILE A 50 -6.40 -3.13 8.21
C ILE A 50 -6.16 -4.09 7.06
N GLU A 51 -5.15 -4.93 7.18
CA GLU A 51 -4.85 -5.94 6.15
C GLU A 51 -6.05 -6.84 5.90
N GLN A 52 -6.71 -7.29 6.96
CA GLN A 52 -7.90 -8.14 6.83
C GLN A 52 -9.07 -7.40 6.20
N MET A 53 -9.28 -6.14 6.58
CA MET A 53 -10.38 -5.35 6.01
C MET A 53 -10.21 -5.13 4.51
N LEU A 54 -8.97 -5.04 4.04
CA LEU A 54 -8.66 -4.79 2.63
C LEU A 54 -8.40 -6.08 1.85
N ALA A 55 -8.54 -7.23 2.50
CA ALA A 55 -8.36 -8.52 1.83
C ALA A 55 -9.37 -8.65 0.68
N GLY A 56 -8.90 -9.13 -0.48
CA GLY A 56 -9.74 -9.26 -1.66
C GLY A 56 -9.95 -7.96 -2.44
N SER A 57 -9.36 -6.85 -1.99
CA SER A 57 -9.51 -5.54 -2.66
C SER A 57 -8.26 -5.14 -3.44
N GLY A 58 -7.32 -6.05 -3.63
CA GLY A 58 -6.12 -5.76 -4.41
C GLY A 58 -4.99 -5.12 -3.62
N PHE A 59 -5.03 -5.26 -2.30
CA PHE A 59 -3.95 -4.77 -1.44
C PHE A 59 -3.05 -5.92 -1.01
N TYR A 60 -1.80 -5.59 -0.74
CA TYR A 60 -0.80 -6.57 -0.35
C TYR A 60 0.12 -5.99 0.71
N ARG A 61 0.35 -6.72 1.79
CA ARG A 61 1.27 -6.28 2.84
C ARG A 61 2.70 -6.56 2.41
N CYS A 62 3.33 -5.56 1.81
CA CYS A 62 4.63 -5.70 1.17
C CYS A 62 5.79 -5.57 2.14
N TYR A 63 5.53 -5.07 3.33
CA TYR A 63 6.52 -4.93 4.39
C TYR A 63 5.76 -4.91 5.71
N GLN A 64 6.47 -5.13 6.81
CA GLN A 64 5.82 -5.14 8.12
C GLN A 64 4.97 -3.90 8.36
N SER A 65 5.46 -2.74 7.93
CA SER A 65 4.82 -1.45 8.18
C SER A 65 4.14 -0.85 6.95
N PHE A 66 4.00 -1.60 5.85
CA PHE A 66 3.38 -1.09 4.62
C PHE A 66 2.41 -2.08 4.01
N ILE A 67 1.25 -1.57 3.62
CA ILE A 67 0.26 -2.29 2.81
C ILE A 67 0.05 -1.49 1.54
N VAL A 68 0.31 -2.08 0.38
CA VAL A 68 0.28 -1.38 -0.90
C VAL A 68 -0.95 -1.75 -1.71
N ASN A 69 -1.52 -0.76 -2.39
CA ASN A 69 -2.56 -0.99 -3.41
C ASN A 69 -1.86 -1.43 -4.69
N LEU A 70 -2.00 -2.70 -5.06
CA LEU A 70 -1.31 -3.26 -6.21
C LEU A 70 -1.61 -2.53 -7.52
N SER A 71 -2.82 -1.97 -7.64
CA SER A 71 -3.20 -1.26 -8.86
C SER A 71 -2.50 0.08 -9.02
N LYS A 72 -1.82 0.57 -7.98
CA LYS A 72 -1.13 1.87 -7.99
C LYS A 72 0.38 1.74 -8.13
N VAL A 73 0.90 0.54 -8.16
CA VAL A 73 2.35 0.31 -8.30
C VAL A 73 2.80 0.74 -9.69
N ALA A 74 3.80 1.62 -9.76
CA ALA A 74 4.38 2.07 -11.02
C ALA A 74 5.71 1.40 -11.30
N PHE A 75 6.51 1.14 -10.25
CA PHE A 75 7.86 0.64 -10.45
C PHE A 75 8.32 -0.07 -9.18
N ILE A 76 8.99 -1.20 -9.36
CA ILE A 76 9.64 -1.92 -8.27
C ILE A 76 11.11 -1.98 -8.61
N ARG A 77 11.95 -1.36 -7.77
CA ARG A 77 13.38 -1.34 -8.00
C ARG A 77 14.13 -2.00 -6.85
N ALA A 78 15.28 -2.57 -7.15
CA ALA A 78 16.16 -3.07 -6.12
C ALA A 78 16.76 -1.90 -5.34
N ASP A 79 16.82 -2.03 -4.02
CA ASP A 79 17.47 -1.05 -3.17
C ASP A 79 18.82 -1.62 -2.73
N ASN A 80 19.90 -1.10 -3.30
CA ASN A 80 21.23 -1.65 -3.05
C ASN A 80 21.72 -1.43 -1.63
N ASP A 81 21.16 -0.43 -0.93
CA ASP A 81 21.61 -0.11 0.42
C ASP A 81 21.04 -1.07 1.47
N THR A 82 19.81 -1.54 1.29
CA THR A 82 19.12 -2.33 2.30
C THR A 82 18.93 -3.78 1.91
N LYS A 83 19.25 -4.16 0.66
CA LYS A 83 18.99 -5.49 0.08
C LYS A 83 17.49 -5.82 0.01
N ASN A 84 16.64 -4.83 0.20
CA ASN A 84 15.21 -4.93 -0.04
C ASN A 84 14.88 -4.30 -1.38
N TYR A 85 13.61 -4.13 -1.66
CA TYR A 85 13.14 -3.45 -2.86
C TYR A 85 12.36 -2.22 -2.45
N ALA A 86 12.20 -1.28 -3.37
CA ALA A 86 11.39 -0.09 -3.17
C ALA A 86 10.28 -0.07 -4.20
N ILE A 87 9.10 0.36 -3.78
CA ILE A 87 7.93 0.50 -4.64
C ILE A 87 7.68 1.98 -4.87
N GLN A 88 7.55 2.36 -6.13
CA GLN A 88 7.23 3.73 -6.54
C GLN A 88 5.86 3.77 -7.19
N PHE A 89 5.27 4.95 -7.20
CA PHE A 89 3.90 5.20 -7.68
C PHE A 89 3.91 6.32 -8.71
N HIS A 90 2.92 6.32 -9.60
CA HIS A 90 2.73 7.45 -10.52
C HIS A 90 2.25 8.66 -9.72
N GLY A 91 2.86 9.83 -9.96
CA GLY A 91 2.40 11.07 -9.39
C GLY A 91 2.64 11.24 -7.89
N PHE A 92 3.49 10.41 -7.30
CA PHE A 92 3.82 10.48 -5.89
C PHE A 92 5.33 10.32 -5.75
N ASP A 93 5.98 11.26 -5.06
CA ASP A 93 7.44 11.30 -5.00
C ASP A 93 8.05 10.30 -4.04
N GLY A 94 7.28 9.77 -3.10
CA GLY A 94 7.81 8.86 -2.10
C GLY A 94 7.95 7.44 -2.60
N GLU A 95 8.67 6.64 -1.82
CA GLU A 95 8.81 5.20 -2.03
C GLU A 95 8.42 4.49 -0.76
N ILE A 96 7.96 3.26 -0.89
CA ILE A 96 7.76 2.38 0.26
C ILE A 96 8.61 1.14 0.10
N MET A 97 8.91 0.50 1.22
CA MET A 97 9.78 -0.67 1.23
C MET A 97 8.99 -1.94 0.93
N LEU A 98 9.56 -2.78 0.08
CA LEU A 98 9.10 -4.13 -0.20
C LEU A 98 10.15 -5.08 0.35
N SER A 99 9.72 -5.97 1.25
CA SER A 99 10.63 -6.96 1.83
C SER A 99 11.17 -7.88 0.74
N ARG A 100 12.46 -8.17 0.82
CA ARG A 100 13.10 -9.10 -0.10
C ARG A 100 12.37 -10.44 -0.12
N ASP A 101 11.91 -10.90 1.03
CA ASP A 101 11.23 -12.19 1.15
C ASP A 101 9.88 -12.22 0.45
N ARG A 102 9.29 -11.05 0.18
CA ARG A 102 7.97 -10.95 -0.43
C ARG A 102 8.02 -10.57 -1.90
N TYR A 103 9.22 -10.39 -2.44
CA TYR A 103 9.38 -9.94 -3.83
C TYR A 103 8.72 -10.91 -4.82
N SER A 104 9.01 -12.20 -4.71
CA SER A 104 8.47 -13.16 -5.68
C SER A 104 6.94 -13.26 -5.58
N GLU A 105 6.39 -13.12 -4.39
CA GLU A 105 4.94 -13.16 -4.22
C GLU A 105 4.25 -11.96 -4.85
N ILE A 106 4.78 -10.75 -4.63
CA ILE A 106 4.17 -9.55 -5.23
C ILE A 106 4.28 -9.59 -6.75
N VAL A 107 5.41 -10.07 -7.28
CA VAL A 107 5.59 -10.22 -8.72
C VAL A 107 4.56 -11.19 -9.30
N SER A 108 4.32 -12.32 -8.60
CA SER A 108 3.30 -13.29 -9.03
C SER A 108 1.91 -12.67 -9.05
N LEU A 109 1.57 -11.89 -8.01
CA LEU A 109 0.28 -11.21 -7.95
C LEU A 109 0.11 -10.21 -9.08
N LEU A 110 1.16 -9.47 -9.39
CA LEU A 110 1.12 -8.51 -10.49
C LEU A 110 0.99 -9.20 -11.84
N LYS A 111 1.60 -10.37 -12.02
CA LYS A 111 1.47 -11.14 -13.26
C LYS A 111 0.05 -11.65 -13.48
N GLU A 112 -0.71 -11.84 -12.42
CA GLU A 112 -2.12 -12.22 -12.55
C GLU A 112 -2.96 -11.08 -13.11
N LYS A 113 -2.53 -9.83 -12.89
CA LYS A 113 -3.27 -8.64 -13.31
C LYS A 113 -2.77 -8.05 -14.62
N TYR A 114 -1.48 -8.18 -14.90
CA TYR A 114 -0.82 -7.49 -16.00
C TYR A 114 -0.02 -8.45 -16.87
N ALA A 115 -0.06 -8.22 -18.18
CA ALA A 115 0.77 -8.97 -19.12
C ALA A 115 2.24 -8.56 -18.95
N LYS A 116 3.12 -9.55 -18.93
CA LYS A 116 4.55 -9.31 -18.84
C LYS A 116 5.15 -9.31 -20.26
N ILE A 117 5.88 -8.26 -20.58
CA ILE A 117 6.45 -8.11 -21.95
C ILE A 117 7.69 -8.99 -22.13
N ASN A 118 8.66 -8.87 -21.23
CA ASN A 118 9.88 -9.66 -21.36
C ASN A 118 9.83 -10.88 -20.45
N ILE A 119 10.06 -11.99 -21.06
CA ILE A 119 9.94 -13.29 -20.41
C ILE A 119 11.32 -13.80 -20.00
#